data_ab5d723fee9af7e4469ef612137b9e73
#
_entry.id   ab5d723fee9af7e4469ef612137b9e73
#
_cell.length_a   1.000
_cell.length_b   1.000
_cell.length_c   1.000
_cell.angle_alpha   90.00
_cell.angle_beta   90.00
_cell.angle_gamma   90.00
#
_symmetry.space_group_name_H-M   'P 1'
#
loop_
_entity.id
_entity.type
_entity.pdbx_description
1 polymer ?
#
loop_
_entity_poly.entity_id
_entity_poly.type
_entity_poly.pdbx_seq_one_letter_code
_entity_poly.pdbx_strand_id
1 'polypeptide(L)'
;RLDVAVNLLTMQALTKGKITVLGGSQIRPNIHMDDITDVYLHFIENPQHTGIYNAGFENISIGEIALMIANKVDTEIEIQESNDPRSYRVNSDKLLATGFKPKKCVEDAIEEIKNHYESGVLTDLDEYYNLKWMEKHKLYNLD
;
A
#
# COMPACT_ATOMS: atom_id res chain seq x y z
N ARG A 1 4.70 -4.36 7.25
CA ARG A 1 4.49 -5.31 6.16
C ARG A 1 4.92 -4.71 4.83
N LEU A 2 5.87 -5.36 4.13
CA LEU A 2 6.47 -4.83 2.89
C LEU A 2 5.94 -5.50 1.60
N ASP A 3 5.02 -6.44 1.67
CA ASP A 3 4.46 -7.17 0.53
C ASP A 3 3.11 -6.63 0.00
N VAL A 4 2.77 -5.38 0.32
CA VAL A 4 1.68 -4.63 -0.33
C VAL A 4 2.24 -3.68 -1.39
N ALA A 5 1.45 -3.35 -2.41
CA ALA A 5 1.93 -2.72 -3.63
C ALA A 5 2.82 -1.48 -3.40
N VAL A 6 2.33 -0.47 -2.68
CA VAL A 6 3.09 0.77 -2.43
C VAL A 6 4.41 0.45 -1.71
N ASN A 7 4.35 -0.33 -0.63
CA ASN A 7 5.52 -0.62 0.19
C ASN A 7 6.55 -1.47 -0.58
N LEU A 8 6.08 -2.51 -1.30
CA LEU A 8 6.93 -3.40 -2.07
C LEU A 8 7.68 -2.65 -3.18
N LEU A 9 6.96 -1.85 -3.97
CA LEU A 9 7.56 -1.12 -5.09
C LEU A 9 8.51 -0.03 -4.60
N THR A 10 8.18 0.66 -3.49
CA THR A 10 9.07 1.64 -2.87
C THR A 10 10.35 0.99 -2.37
N MET A 11 10.24 -0.16 -1.68
CA MET A 11 11.43 -0.89 -1.23
C MET A 11 12.26 -1.43 -2.40
N GLN A 12 11.66 -1.88 -3.48
CA GLN A 12 12.40 -2.27 -4.70
C GLN A 12 13.21 -1.10 -5.27
N ALA A 13 12.60 0.08 -5.36
CA ALA A 13 13.30 1.28 -5.80
C ALA A 13 14.51 1.60 -4.93
N LEU A 14 14.31 1.62 -3.60
CA LEU A 14 15.35 1.98 -2.63
C LEU A 14 16.48 0.96 -2.53
N THR A 15 16.17 -0.34 -2.65
CA THR A 15 17.16 -1.41 -2.44
C THR A 15 17.84 -1.89 -3.71
N LYS A 16 17.16 -1.78 -4.87
CA LYS A 16 17.61 -2.34 -6.15
C LYS A 16 17.82 -1.29 -7.24
N GLY A 17 17.38 -0.03 -7.04
CA GLY A 17 17.35 0.99 -8.07
C GLY A 17 16.44 0.64 -9.26
N LYS A 18 15.53 -0.32 -9.08
CA LYS A 18 14.65 -0.82 -10.13
C LYS A 18 13.33 -1.33 -9.57
N ILE A 19 12.22 -0.90 -10.18
CA ILE A 19 10.87 -1.36 -9.88
C ILE A 19 10.43 -2.34 -10.97
N THR A 20 9.98 -3.54 -10.59
CA THR A 20 9.35 -4.49 -11.51
C THR A 20 7.83 -4.42 -11.35
N VAL A 21 7.15 -3.91 -12.39
CA VAL A 21 5.69 -3.78 -12.45
C VAL A 21 5.12 -4.95 -13.25
N LEU A 22 4.28 -5.75 -12.62
CA LEU A 22 3.57 -6.84 -13.28
C LEU A 22 2.24 -6.33 -13.84
N GLY A 23 2.15 -6.13 -15.15
CA GLY A 23 1.00 -5.57 -15.88
C GLY A 23 0.92 -4.06 -15.80
N GLY A 24 0.57 -3.49 -14.65
CA GLY A 24 0.56 -2.05 -14.39
C GLY A 24 -0.81 -1.36 -14.47
N SER A 25 -1.74 -1.87 -15.27
CA SER A 25 -3.09 -1.27 -15.42
C SER A 25 -4.07 -1.62 -14.30
N GLN A 26 -3.73 -2.61 -13.46
CA GLN A 26 -4.58 -3.06 -12.37
C GLN A 26 -4.74 -1.97 -11.31
N ILE A 27 -5.97 -1.61 -11.01
CA ILE A 27 -6.30 -0.62 -9.98
C ILE A 27 -6.36 -1.30 -8.62
N ARG A 28 -5.82 -0.62 -7.61
CA ARG A 28 -5.90 -1.02 -6.20
C ARG A 28 -6.36 0.16 -5.35
N PRO A 29 -7.28 -0.08 -4.42
CA PRO A 29 -7.60 0.91 -3.40
C PRO A 29 -6.46 0.99 -2.38
N ASN A 30 -6.12 2.20 -1.99
CA ASN A 30 -5.08 2.48 -1.02
C ASN A 30 -5.64 3.29 0.16
N ILE A 31 -5.07 3.09 1.32
CA ILE A 31 -5.29 3.87 2.53
C ILE A 31 -3.99 3.92 3.33
N HIS A 32 -3.65 5.09 3.84
CA HIS A 32 -2.50 5.25 4.72
C HIS A 32 -2.81 4.67 6.12
N MET A 33 -1.79 4.18 6.83
CA MET A 33 -1.96 3.60 8.17
C MET A 33 -2.49 4.59 9.19
N ASP A 34 -2.08 5.86 9.13
CA ASP A 34 -2.59 6.91 9.99
C ASP A 34 -4.09 7.13 9.76
N ASP A 35 -4.51 7.18 8.50
CA ASP A 35 -5.93 7.35 8.16
C ASP A 35 -6.77 6.14 8.59
N ILE A 36 -6.26 4.89 8.50
CA ILE A 36 -7.01 3.74 8.99
C ILE A 36 -7.15 3.78 10.52
N THR A 37 -6.11 4.25 11.20
CA THR A 37 -6.16 4.47 12.65
C THR A 37 -7.18 5.54 13.01
N ASP A 38 -7.17 6.66 12.29
CA ASP A 38 -8.13 7.75 12.46
C ASP A 38 -9.58 7.30 12.15
N VAL A 39 -9.79 6.38 11.19
CA VAL A 39 -11.11 5.77 10.94
C VAL A 39 -11.61 5.01 12.18
N TYR A 40 -10.77 4.21 12.83
CA TYR A 40 -11.16 3.52 14.06
C TYR A 40 -11.50 4.51 15.18
N LEU A 41 -10.67 5.52 15.38
CA LEU A 41 -10.92 6.56 16.39
C LEU A 41 -12.23 7.32 16.09
N HIS A 42 -12.48 7.66 14.84
CA HIS A 42 -13.70 8.32 14.40
C HIS A 42 -14.96 7.54 14.78
N PHE A 43 -14.98 6.21 14.60
CA PHE A 43 -16.13 5.40 14.97
C PHE A 43 -16.25 5.18 16.50
N ILE A 44 -15.15 5.18 17.24
CA ILE A 44 -15.17 5.15 18.71
C ILE A 44 -15.81 6.43 19.25
N GLU A 45 -15.46 7.57 18.69
CA GLU A 45 -15.96 8.90 19.07
C GLU A 45 -17.40 9.16 18.59
N ASN A 46 -17.84 8.46 17.52
CA ASN A 46 -19.14 8.64 16.89
C ASN A 46 -19.94 7.33 16.85
N PRO A 47 -20.34 6.76 18.01
CA PRO A 47 -20.95 5.44 18.12
C PRO A 47 -22.34 5.32 17.46
N GLN A 48 -22.95 6.45 17.05
CA GLN A 48 -24.19 6.47 16.27
C GLN A 48 -24.00 5.93 14.84
N HIS A 49 -22.78 5.93 14.30
CA HIS A 49 -22.48 5.39 12.98
C HIS A 49 -22.22 3.89 13.08
N THR A 50 -23.20 3.07 12.71
CA THR A 50 -23.14 1.61 12.79
C THR A 50 -23.20 0.95 11.42
N GLY A 51 -22.78 -0.32 11.35
CA GLY A 51 -22.80 -1.13 10.13
C GLY A 51 -21.45 -1.24 9.42
N ILE A 52 -21.48 -1.56 8.13
CA ILE A 52 -20.29 -1.80 7.32
C ILE A 52 -19.93 -0.53 6.55
N TYR A 53 -18.67 -0.15 6.62
CA TYR A 53 -18.08 0.97 5.89
C TYR A 53 -16.84 0.51 5.16
N ASN A 54 -16.69 0.95 3.91
CA ASN A 54 -15.45 0.79 3.17
C ASN A 54 -14.50 1.95 3.50
N ALA A 55 -13.20 1.65 3.59
CA ALA A 55 -12.16 2.64 3.78
C ALA A 55 -11.03 2.39 2.78
N GLY A 56 -10.95 3.25 1.77
CA GLY A 56 -9.92 3.26 0.73
C GLY A 56 -10.13 4.49 -0.12
N PHE A 57 -9.20 5.44 -0.06
CA PHE A 57 -9.46 6.79 -0.57
C PHE A 57 -8.83 7.04 -1.94
N GLU A 58 -7.79 6.29 -2.30
CA GLU A 58 -7.10 6.43 -3.57
C GLU A 58 -7.15 5.12 -4.36
N ASN A 59 -7.91 5.12 -5.45
CA ASN A 59 -7.99 4.00 -6.38
C ASN A 59 -7.01 4.23 -7.53
N ILE A 60 -5.76 3.77 -7.38
CA ILE A 60 -4.63 4.05 -8.25
C ILE A 60 -4.17 2.77 -8.93
N SER A 61 -3.71 2.85 -10.18
CA SER A 61 -3.11 1.71 -10.86
C SER A 61 -1.69 1.43 -10.36
N ILE A 62 -1.25 0.19 -10.47
CA ILE A 62 0.12 -0.20 -10.08
C ILE A 62 1.17 0.57 -10.87
N GLY A 63 0.90 0.86 -12.16
CA GLY A 63 1.79 1.67 -12.99
C GLY A 63 1.90 3.12 -12.50
N GLU A 64 0.78 3.75 -12.12
CA GLU A 64 0.78 5.10 -11.54
C GLU A 64 1.54 5.14 -10.20
N ILE A 65 1.38 4.13 -9.35
CA ILE A 65 2.17 4.02 -8.11
C ILE A 65 3.67 3.96 -8.41
N ALA A 66 4.07 3.15 -9.41
CA ALA A 66 5.48 3.08 -9.82
C ALA A 66 6.02 4.42 -10.32
N LEU A 67 5.23 5.18 -11.09
CA LEU A 67 5.60 6.53 -11.54
C LEU A 67 5.71 7.52 -10.36
N MET A 68 4.80 7.48 -9.40
CA MET A 68 4.89 8.30 -8.18
C MET A 68 6.19 8.02 -7.42
N ILE A 69 6.58 6.74 -7.31
CA ILE A 69 7.83 6.34 -6.65
C ILE A 69 9.04 6.86 -7.43
N ALA A 70 9.06 6.69 -8.76
CA ALA A 70 10.17 7.15 -9.62
C ALA A 70 10.36 8.68 -9.60
N ASN A 71 9.31 9.44 -9.30
CA ASN A 71 9.42 10.88 -9.10
C ASN A 71 10.12 11.28 -7.77
N LYS A 72 10.23 10.34 -6.81
CA LYS A 72 10.79 10.58 -5.48
C LYS A 72 12.10 9.81 -5.20
N VAL A 73 12.32 8.74 -5.94
CA VAL A 73 13.48 7.85 -5.81
C VAL A 73 14.08 7.64 -7.20
N ASP A 74 15.39 7.84 -7.34
CA ASP A 74 16.09 7.53 -8.59
C ASP A 74 16.05 6.02 -8.87
N THR A 75 15.22 5.62 -9.84
CA THR A 75 14.93 4.20 -10.12
C THR A 75 14.45 3.99 -11.55
N GLU A 76 14.74 2.83 -12.10
CA GLU A 76 14.20 2.37 -13.37
C GLU A 76 12.86 1.66 -13.16
N ILE A 77 11.93 1.79 -14.12
CA ILE A 77 10.68 1.03 -14.14
C ILE A 77 10.73 0.01 -15.27
N GLU A 78 10.61 -1.27 -14.91
CA GLU A 78 10.43 -2.36 -15.86
C GLU A 78 9.01 -2.88 -15.79
N ILE A 79 8.30 -2.86 -16.93
CA ILE A 79 6.96 -3.42 -17.02
C ILE A 79 7.06 -4.82 -17.62
N GLN A 80 6.54 -5.82 -16.92
CA GLN A 80 6.44 -7.20 -17.39
C GLN A 80 4.97 -7.56 -17.61
N GLU A 81 4.69 -8.42 -18.58
CA GLU A 81 3.34 -8.93 -18.82
C GLU A 81 2.82 -9.67 -17.60
N SER A 82 1.53 -9.51 -17.33
CA SER A 82 0.85 -10.18 -16.24
C SER A 82 -0.56 -10.57 -16.63
N ASN A 83 -0.93 -11.79 -16.28
CA ASN A 83 -2.29 -12.31 -16.44
C ASN A 83 -3.15 -12.12 -15.17
N ASP A 84 -2.75 -11.24 -14.24
CA ASP A 84 -3.53 -10.97 -13.03
C ASP A 84 -4.81 -10.17 -13.39
N PRO A 85 -6.00 -10.80 -13.37
CA PRO A 85 -7.24 -10.14 -13.77
C PRO A 85 -7.81 -9.23 -12.66
N ARG A 86 -7.19 -9.24 -11.47
CA ARG A 86 -7.70 -8.48 -10.34
C ARG A 86 -7.49 -6.99 -10.55
N SER A 87 -8.57 -6.28 -10.79
CA SER A 87 -8.62 -4.82 -10.83
C SER A 87 -9.93 -4.39 -10.21
N TYR A 88 -9.90 -3.60 -9.16
CA TYR A 88 -11.09 -3.19 -8.45
C TYR A 88 -10.91 -1.83 -7.77
N ARG A 89 -12.05 -1.18 -7.53
CA ARG A 89 -12.14 0.10 -6.85
C ARG A 89 -12.98 -0.06 -5.58
N VAL A 90 -12.68 0.75 -4.58
CA VAL A 90 -13.49 0.86 -3.37
C VAL A 90 -14.11 2.25 -3.35
N ASN A 91 -15.42 2.32 -3.10
CA ASN A 91 -16.12 3.56 -2.84
C ASN A 91 -16.28 3.75 -1.33
N SER A 92 -15.77 4.87 -0.82
CA SER A 92 -15.80 5.24 0.59
C SER A 92 -16.76 6.40 0.89
N ASP A 93 -17.64 6.77 -0.02
CA ASP A 93 -18.56 7.91 0.14
C ASP A 93 -19.40 7.80 1.41
N LYS A 94 -19.85 6.57 1.76
CA LYS A 94 -20.60 6.33 3.00
C LYS A 94 -19.79 6.70 4.25
N LEU A 95 -18.48 6.42 4.26
CA LEU A 95 -17.59 6.82 5.36
C LEU A 95 -17.38 8.34 5.36
N LEU A 96 -17.11 8.92 4.21
CA LEU A 96 -16.91 10.37 4.08
C LEU A 96 -18.15 11.17 4.49
N ALA A 97 -19.35 10.64 4.22
CA ALA A 97 -20.62 11.24 4.62
C ALA A 97 -20.83 11.28 6.16
N THR A 98 -20.05 10.52 6.95
CA THR A 98 -20.05 10.62 8.41
C THR A 98 -19.26 11.83 8.95
N GLY A 99 -18.62 12.60 8.05
CA GLY A 99 -17.74 13.72 8.40
C GLY A 99 -16.27 13.35 8.51
N PHE A 100 -15.91 12.08 8.31
CA PHE A 100 -14.51 11.67 8.25
C PHE A 100 -13.78 12.35 7.07
N LYS A 101 -12.53 12.75 7.30
CA LYS A 101 -11.68 13.35 6.25
C LYS A 101 -10.31 12.68 6.28
N PRO A 102 -9.90 12.01 5.20
CA PRO A 102 -8.53 11.50 5.09
C PRO A 102 -7.53 12.66 5.09
N LYS A 103 -6.35 12.42 5.64
CA LYS A 103 -5.29 13.42 5.81
C LYS A 103 -4.03 13.08 5.03
N LYS A 104 -3.91 11.83 4.60
CA LYS A 104 -2.72 11.25 3.98
C LYS A 104 -3.05 10.67 2.61
N CYS A 105 -2.03 10.57 1.77
CA CYS A 105 -2.12 9.98 0.44
C CYS A 105 -1.00 8.95 0.20
N VAL A 106 -1.01 8.30 -0.95
CA VAL A 106 0.03 7.33 -1.35
C VAL A 106 1.40 7.98 -1.44
N GLU A 107 1.48 9.24 -1.88
CA GLU A 107 2.76 9.98 -1.93
C GLU A 107 3.36 10.21 -0.54
N ASP A 108 2.54 10.45 0.49
CA ASP A 108 2.99 10.55 1.88
C ASP A 108 3.59 9.24 2.36
N ALA A 109 2.94 8.11 2.03
CA ALA A 109 3.45 6.78 2.40
C ALA A 109 4.78 6.46 1.71
N ILE A 110 4.96 6.82 0.44
CA ILE A 110 6.23 6.66 -0.30
C ILE A 110 7.34 7.47 0.39
N GLU A 111 7.07 8.72 0.74
CA GLU A 111 8.04 9.60 1.40
C GLU A 111 8.41 9.10 2.79
N GLU A 112 7.43 8.61 3.56
CA GLU A 112 7.65 8.05 4.89
C GLU A 112 8.53 6.80 4.83
N ILE A 113 8.26 5.87 3.92
CA ILE A 113 9.07 4.66 3.71
C ILE A 113 10.51 5.04 3.33
N LYS A 114 10.67 5.97 2.38
CA LYS A 114 11.98 6.47 1.96
C LYS A 114 12.77 7.03 3.14
N ASN A 115 12.18 7.95 3.89
CA ASN A 115 12.83 8.59 5.03
C ASN A 115 13.22 7.60 6.13
N HIS A 116 12.37 6.62 6.44
CA HIS A 116 12.68 5.57 7.40
C HIS A 116 13.79 4.64 6.91
N TYR A 117 13.82 4.31 5.62
CA TYR A 117 14.90 3.51 5.05
C TYR A 117 16.22 4.26 5.06
N GLU A 118 16.27 5.51 4.60
CA GLU A 118 17.47 6.35 4.55
C GLU A 118 18.03 6.65 5.95
N SER A 119 17.16 6.77 6.96
CA SER A 119 17.59 6.96 8.36
C SER A 119 17.98 5.65 9.07
N GLY A 120 17.84 4.49 8.43
CA GLY A 120 18.16 3.18 9.00
C GLY A 120 17.12 2.66 10.01
N VAL A 121 15.99 3.33 10.17
CA VAL A 121 14.86 2.86 11.00
C VAL A 121 14.14 1.68 10.35
N LEU A 122 14.00 1.71 9.03
CA LEU A 122 13.45 0.61 8.25
C LEU A 122 14.56 -0.13 7.52
N THR A 123 14.54 -1.46 7.60
CA THR A 123 15.45 -2.35 6.85
C THR A 123 14.61 -3.34 6.02
N ASP A 124 15.21 -3.89 4.97
CA ASP A 124 14.53 -4.90 4.12
C ASP A 124 14.79 -6.30 4.69
N LEU A 125 13.89 -6.77 5.58
CA LEU A 125 13.98 -8.07 6.21
C LEU A 125 12.87 -9.02 5.71
N ASP A 126 13.19 -10.29 5.54
CA ASP A 126 12.23 -11.32 5.09
C ASP A 126 11.00 -11.44 5.98
N GLU A 127 11.15 -11.15 7.27
CA GLU A 127 10.06 -11.18 8.25
C GLU A 127 8.98 -10.11 8.03
N TYR A 128 9.27 -9.07 7.23
CA TYR A 128 8.30 -8.05 6.83
C TYR A 128 7.46 -8.45 5.61
N TYR A 129 7.73 -9.63 5.02
CA TYR A 129 6.99 -10.22 3.91
C TYR A 129 6.19 -11.41 4.42
N ASN A 130 4.87 -11.30 4.44
CA ASN A 130 4.00 -12.33 5.02
C ASN A 130 4.25 -13.71 4.43
N LEU A 131 4.36 -13.80 3.10
CA LEU A 131 4.59 -15.08 2.42
C LEU A 131 5.90 -15.71 2.88
N LYS A 132 7.01 -14.99 2.80
CA LYS A 132 8.33 -15.45 3.23
C LYS A 132 8.33 -15.86 4.71
N TRP A 133 7.69 -15.04 5.55
CA TRP A 133 7.58 -15.32 6.97
C TRP A 133 6.79 -16.60 7.25
N MET A 134 5.65 -16.79 6.58
CA MET A 134 4.81 -17.97 6.71
C MET A 134 5.51 -19.24 6.21
N GLU A 135 6.23 -19.18 5.09
CA GLU A 135 7.04 -20.29 4.56
C GLU A 135 8.14 -20.69 5.56
N LYS A 136 8.89 -19.72 6.07
CA LYS A 136 9.95 -19.93 7.06
C LYS A 136 9.43 -20.63 8.32
N HIS A 137 8.20 -20.33 8.74
CA HIS A 137 7.57 -20.92 9.93
C HIS A 137 6.69 -22.12 9.62
N LYS A 138 6.67 -22.60 8.37
CA LYS A 138 5.87 -23.77 7.94
C LYS A 138 4.37 -23.67 8.31
N LEU A 139 3.81 -22.46 8.20
CA LEU A 139 2.41 -22.20 8.58
C LEU A 139 1.41 -22.64 7.51
N TYR A 140 1.85 -23.01 6.32
CA TYR A 140 1.04 -23.67 5.29
C TYR A 140 1.92 -24.59 4.45
N ASN A 141 1.32 -25.69 3.99
CA ASN A 141 1.94 -26.56 3.00
C ASN A 141 1.53 -26.05 1.62
N LEU A 142 2.50 -25.78 0.77
CA LEU A 142 2.29 -25.65 -0.67
C LEU A 142 2.36 -27.08 -1.23
N ASP A 143 1.26 -27.87 -1.08
CA ASP A 143 1.08 -29.12 -1.79
C ASP A 143 0.55 -28.85 -3.21
#